data_924be02b3745760c1d9555de606a5c30
#
_entry.id   924be02b3745760c1d9555de606a5c30
#
_cell.length_a   1.000
_cell.length_b   1.000
_cell.length_c   1.000
_cell.angle_alpha   90.00
_cell.angle_beta   90.00
_cell.angle_gamma   90.00
#
_symmetry.space_group_name_H-M   'P 1'
#
loop_
_entity.id
_entity.type
_entity.pdbx_description
1 polymer ?
#
loop_
_entity_poly.entity_id
_entity_poly.type
_entity_poly.pdbx_seq_one_letter_code
_entity_poly.pdbx_strand_id
1 'polypeptide(L)'
;MSLVKNYGANIAIFLCMQQIFPLKYVYLHTLNKRNKYMDFLTDEKLVIVGAAGMIGSNMAAIAAILRLTPNICLYDVYEPGNNGVLLEMQHSAFPRMRFTATTDPKEAFTGAKYIISSGGAPRKEGMTREDLLKGNCEIAATLGDNIRKYCPEVKHVFIIFNPADVTALTVLIHSGLRPCRVSSLAALDSTRLQTNLAKEFGVRQSDVENAYTYGGHGESMAVFMSHATICGTPIASMGLSKERMEAIKQETIQGGAQIIKLRGRSSIQSPAYLSVKAIEAAIKGGAQFPWPSGTYVDTHEYSHVFMAMPTYMDATGIHYYMPEGNKEEMADLKASYNHLVEMRETIIKLGIIPPVEEWHKMNPYLWNRRLPRMKPEK
;
A
#
# COMPACT_ATOMS: atom_id res chain seq x y z
N MET A 1 -4.68 -14.72 71.28
CA MET A 1 -3.26 -14.26 71.18
C MET A 1 -2.54 -14.79 69.93
N SER A 2 -3.22 -15.02 68.77
CA SER A 2 -2.57 -15.58 67.57
C SER A 2 -2.70 -14.69 66.32
N LEU A 3 -3.37 -13.57 66.39
CA LEU A 3 -3.58 -12.66 65.23
C LEU A 3 -2.56 -11.52 65.12
N VAL A 4 -1.78 -11.21 66.15
CA VAL A 4 -0.81 -10.11 66.15
C VAL A 4 0.57 -10.55 65.58
N LYS A 5 0.88 -11.84 65.56
CA LYS A 5 2.19 -12.32 65.05
C LYS A 5 2.32 -12.33 63.51
N ASN A 6 1.22 -12.39 62.78
CA ASN A 6 1.29 -12.41 61.30
C ASN A 6 1.42 -11.01 60.64
N TYR A 7 1.03 -9.93 61.34
CA TYR A 7 1.20 -8.58 60.82
C TYR A 7 2.64 -8.04 60.91
N GLY A 8 3.37 -8.49 61.97
CA GLY A 8 4.77 -8.08 62.15
C GLY A 8 5.72 -8.66 61.09
N ALA A 9 5.48 -9.88 60.66
CA ALA A 9 6.30 -10.52 59.60
C ALA A 9 6.10 -9.87 58.23
N ASN A 10 4.87 -9.52 57.86
CA ASN A 10 4.57 -8.84 56.61
C ASN A 10 5.09 -7.40 56.54
N ILE A 11 5.08 -6.68 57.69
CA ILE A 11 5.66 -5.34 57.78
C ILE A 11 7.20 -5.40 57.69
N ALA A 12 7.84 -6.39 58.34
CA ALA A 12 9.28 -6.58 58.27
C ALA A 12 9.75 -6.95 56.82
N ILE A 13 9.01 -7.81 56.11
CA ILE A 13 9.28 -8.14 54.72
C ILE A 13 9.08 -6.90 53.80
N PHE A 14 8.04 -6.10 54.06
CA PHE A 14 7.79 -4.88 53.30
C PHE A 14 8.88 -3.81 53.54
N LEU A 15 9.32 -3.64 54.77
CA LEU A 15 10.42 -2.72 55.10
C LEU A 15 11.79 -3.23 54.61
N CYS A 16 12.02 -4.55 54.62
CA CYS A 16 13.23 -5.14 54.06
C CYS A 16 13.29 -5.00 52.53
N MET A 17 12.16 -5.12 51.82
CA MET A 17 12.08 -4.85 50.38
C MET A 17 12.30 -3.36 50.06
N GLN A 18 11.88 -2.43 50.92
CA GLN A 18 12.16 -1.00 50.76
C GLN A 18 13.66 -0.67 50.93
N GLN A 19 14.38 -1.40 51.79
CA GLN A 19 15.83 -1.22 51.94
C GLN A 19 16.65 -1.83 50.84
N ILE A 20 16.17 -2.92 50.19
CA ILE A 20 16.89 -3.62 49.11
C ILE A 20 16.67 -2.97 47.77
N PHE A 21 15.50 -2.32 47.57
CA PHE A 21 15.21 -1.59 46.32
C PHE A 21 14.62 -0.21 46.65
N PRO A 22 15.44 0.84 46.74
CA PRO A 22 14.91 2.18 46.96
C PRO A 22 13.89 2.52 45.84
N LEU A 23 12.73 3.00 46.24
CA LEU A 23 11.61 3.43 45.35
C LEU A 23 12.09 4.28 44.16
N LYS A 24 13.19 5.01 44.36
CA LYS A 24 13.89 5.77 43.33
C LYS A 24 14.42 4.89 42.20
N TYR A 25 14.84 3.64 42.51
CA TYR A 25 15.35 2.69 41.49
C TYR A 25 14.19 2.07 40.67
N VAL A 26 13.06 1.77 41.33
CA VAL A 26 11.86 1.28 40.64
C VAL A 26 11.28 2.39 39.76
N TYR A 27 11.25 3.62 40.24
CA TYR A 27 10.77 4.78 39.48
C TYR A 27 11.71 5.13 38.32
N LEU A 28 13.02 5.11 38.50
CA LEU A 28 14.03 5.30 37.45
C LEU A 28 14.03 4.14 36.45
N HIS A 29 13.79 2.90 36.91
CA HIS A 29 13.70 1.76 36.01
C HIS A 29 12.40 1.79 35.18
N THR A 30 11.33 2.32 35.73
CA THR A 30 10.06 2.55 35.03
C THR A 30 10.18 3.74 34.06
N LEU A 31 10.89 4.79 34.43
CA LEU A 31 11.19 5.93 33.54
C LEU A 31 12.16 5.54 32.41
N ASN A 32 13.21 4.78 32.70
CA ASN A 32 14.12 4.25 31.68
C ASN A 32 13.45 3.21 30.78
N LYS A 33 12.48 2.44 31.26
CA LYS A 33 11.64 1.61 30.40
C LYS A 33 10.73 2.44 29.49
N ARG A 34 10.26 3.62 29.91
CA ARG A 34 9.52 4.53 29.02
C ARG A 34 10.34 5.03 27.83
N ASN A 35 11.64 5.22 27.99
CA ASN A 35 12.54 5.64 26.89
C ASN A 35 13.02 4.49 25.99
N LYS A 36 12.64 3.23 26.25
CA LYS A 36 13.08 2.07 25.47
C LYS A 36 12.13 1.71 24.31
N TYR A 37 10.97 2.33 24.25
CA TYR A 37 10.06 2.15 23.10
C TYR A 37 10.39 3.19 22.03
N MET A 38 10.69 2.73 20.82
CA MET A 38 10.81 3.62 19.67
C MET A 38 9.55 4.45 19.53
N ASP A 39 9.70 5.73 19.21
CA ASP A 39 8.55 6.60 18.97
C ASP A 39 7.79 6.19 17.69
N PHE A 40 6.54 6.62 17.59
CA PHE A 40 5.79 6.51 16.35
C PHE A 40 6.37 7.48 15.31
N LEU A 41 6.20 7.14 14.02
CA LEU A 41 6.66 8.00 12.94
C LEU A 41 5.82 9.28 12.82
N THR A 42 4.55 9.21 13.19
CA THR A 42 3.60 10.32 13.20
C THR A 42 2.51 10.07 14.23
N ASP A 43 1.82 11.12 14.67
CA ASP A 43 0.60 11.03 15.49
C ASP A 43 -0.68 11.12 14.64
N GLU A 44 -0.54 11.20 13.32
CA GLU A 44 -1.65 11.39 12.39
C GLU A 44 -2.45 10.10 12.19
N LYS A 45 -3.76 10.26 11.93
CA LYS A 45 -4.68 9.12 11.75
C LYS A 45 -4.41 8.37 10.45
N LEU A 46 -4.23 7.05 10.55
CA LEU A 46 -4.22 6.09 9.46
C LEU A 46 -5.56 5.36 9.41
N VAL A 47 -6.19 5.33 8.25
CA VAL A 47 -7.40 4.53 7.99
C VAL A 47 -7.05 3.33 7.13
N ILE A 48 -7.47 2.15 7.58
CA ILE A 48 -7.37 0.90 6.81
C ILE A 48 -8.78 0.54 6.34
N VAL A 49 -8.99 0.63 5.02
CA VAL A 49 -10.26 0.33 4.35
C VAL A 49 -10.26 -1.13 3.90
N GLY A 50 -11.35 -1.85 4.18
CA GLY A 50 -11.42 -3.30 3.99
C GLY A 50 -10.75 -4.04 5.13
N ALA A 51 -10.83 -3.50 6.36
CA ALA A 51 -10.09 -3.97 7.52
C ALA A 51 -10.55 -5.33 8.03
N ALA A 52 -11.82 -5.71 7.83
CA ALA A 52 -12.35 -7.04 8.15
C ALA A 52 -11.76 -8.15 7.27
N GLY A 53 -11.19 -7.79 6.10
CA GLY A 53 -10.54 -8.74 5.21
C GLY A 53 -9.16 -9.18 5.68
N MET A 54 -8.68 -10.32 5.14
CA MET A 54 -7.37 -10.88 5.50
C MET A 54 -6.20 -9.94 5.21
N ILE A 55 -6.24 -9.17 4.13
CA ILE A 55 -5.18 -8.20 3.81
C ILE A 55 -5.28 -7.01 4.77
N GLY A 56 -6.49 -6.47 4.99
CA GLY A 56 -6.73 -5.32 5.86
C GLY A 56 -6.30 -5.56 7.30
N SER A 57 -6.67 -6.70 7.89
CA SER A 57 -6.26 -7.08 9.25
C SER A 57 -4.74 -7.24 9.37
N ASN A 58 -4.08 -7.84 8.37
CA ASN A 58 -2.61 -7.92 8.33
C ASN A 58 -1.96 -6.53 8.22
N MET A 59 -2.52 -5.60 7.43
CA MET A 59 -2.01 -4.23 7.36
C MET A 59 -2.09 -3.53 8.70
N ALA A 60 -3.18 -3.71 9.47
CA ALA A 60 -3.32 -3.16 10.81
C ALA A 60 -2.23 -3.65 11.75
N ALA A 61 -1.98 -4.95 11.79
CA ALA A 61 -0.94 -5.56 12.61
C ALA A 61 0.47 -5.08 12.19
N ILE A 62 0.77 -5.04 10.89
CA ILE A 62 2.07 -4.60 10.38
C ILE A 62 2.30 -3.10 10.67
N ALA A 63 1.28 -2.25 10.49
CA ALA A 63 1.37 -0.83 10.81
C ALA A 63 1.64 -0.58 12.29
N ALA A 64 1.05 -1.40 13.19
CA ALA A 64 1.31 -1.38 14.61
C ALA A 64 2.74 -1.85 14.96
N ILE A 65 3.20 -2.96 14.37
CA ILE A 65 4.56 -3.50 14.56
C ILE A 65 5.61 -2.49 14.12
N LEU A 66 5.42 -1.86 12.96
CA LEU A 66 6.32 -0.84 12.40
C LEU A 66 6.15 0.54 13.07
N ARG A 67 5.16 0.66 13.98
CA ARG A 67 4.90 1.89 14.75
C ARG A 67 4.68 3.13 13.88
N LEU A 68 3.90 2.99 12.81
CA LEU A 68 3.64 4.11 11.90
C LEU A 68 2.95 5.25 12.64
N THR A 69 1.84 4.95 13.33
CA THR A 69 1.05 5.91 14.11
C THR A 69 0.35 5.19 15.27
N PRO A 70 0.12 5.85 16.41
CA PRO A 70 -0.72 5.28 17.46
C PRO A 70 -2.21 5.25 17.10
N ASN A 71 -2.66 5.95 16.07
CA ASN A 71 -4.05 6.20 15.75
C ASN A 71 -4.47 5.46 14.47
N ILE A 72 -4.91 4.21 14.60
CA ILE A 72 -5.37 3.37 13.47
C ILE A 72 -6.88 3.19 13.55
N CYS A 73 -7.58 3.58 12.48
CA CYS A 73 -9.00 3.36 12.30
C CYS A 73 -9.22 2.21 11.29
N LEU A 74 -9.95 1.19 11.73
CA LEU A 74 -10.39 0.07 10.92
C LEU A 74 -11.76 0.43 10.34
N TYR A 75 -11.84 0.53 9.01
CA TYR A 75 -13.08 0.81 8.30
C TYR A 75 -13.45 -0.35 7.40
N ASP A 76 -14.67 -0.87 7.58
CA ASP A 76 -15.25 -1.91 6.74
C ASP A 76 -16.76 -1.79 6.73
N VAL A 77 -17.41 -2.27 5.68
CA VAL A 77 -18.87 -2.33 5.60
C VAL A 77 -19.45 -3.55 6.36
N TYR A 78 -18.61 -4.54 6.68
CA TYR A 78 -18.97 -5.72 7.44
C TYR A 78 -18.64 -5.54 8.92
N GLU A 79 -19.58 -4.97 9.67
CA GLU A 79 -19.41 -4.60 11.08
C GLU A 79 -18.95 -5.75 11.99
N PRO A 80 -19.55 -6.97 11.96
CA PRO A 80 -19.11 -8.05 12.84
C PRO A 80 -17.66 -8.44 12.63
N GLY A 81 -17.22 -8.54 11.36
CA GLY A 81 -15.83 -8.85 11.03
C GLY A 81 -14.87 -7.74 11.44
N ASN A 82 -15.26 -6.49 11.25
CA ASN A 82 -14.47 -5.32 11.63
C ASN A 82 -14.27 -5.23 13.15
N ASN A 83 -15.33 -5.47 13.93
CA ASN A 83 -15.27 -5.54 15.38
C ASN A 83 -14.43 -6.73 15.88
N GLY A 84 -14.47 -7.88 15.17
CA GLY A 84 -13.62 -9.02 15.45
C GLY A 84 -12.14 -8.69 15.30
N VAL A 85 -11.75 -8.00 14.21
CA VAL A 85 -10.37 -7.54 14.00
C VAL A 85 -9.98 -6.51 15.06
N LEU A 86 -10.85 -5.57 15.43
CA LEU A 86 -10.59 -4.63 16.51
C LEU A 86 -10.24 -5.35 17.82
N LEU A 87 -11.05 -6.34 18.20
CA LEU A 87 -10.85 -7.11 19.43
C LEU A 87 -9.49 -7.86 19.40
N GLU A 88 -9.16 -8.48 18.27
CA GLU A 88 -7.89 -9.18 18.06
C GLU A 88 -6.69 -8.21 18.17
N MET A 89 -6.78 -7.02 17.58
CA MET A 89 -5.74 -5.99 17.70
C MET A 89 -5.58 -5.50 19.14
N GLN A 90 -6.67 -5.36 19.89
CA GLN A 90 -6.64 -5.00 21.31
C GLN A 90 -6.01 -6.12 22.17
N HIS A 91 -6.32 -7.39 21.88
CA HIS A 91 -5.73 -8.55 22.57
C HIS A 91 -4.23 -8.71 22.27
N SER A 92 -3.74 -8.18 21.16
CA SER A 92 -2.32 -8.21 20.79
C SER A 92 -1.44 -7.30 21.68
N ALA A 93 -2.06 -6.49 22.54
CA ALA A 93 -1.39 -5.63 23.53
C ALA A 93 -0.28 -4.74 22.96
N PHE A 94 -0.44 -4.25 21.72
CA PHE A 94 0.50 -3.31 21.12
C PHE A 94 0.67 -2.06 21.97
N PRO A 95 1.90 -1.71 22.41
CA PRO A 95 2.08 -0.65 23.38
C PRO A 95 1.74 0.73 22.81
N ARG A 96 0.91 1.48 23.54
CA ARG A 96 0.47 2.86 23.24
C ARG A 96 -0.36 3.00 21.94
N MET A 97 -0.92 1.91 21.42
CA MET A 97 -1.79 1.94 20.24
C MET A 97 -3.23 2.29 20.63
N ARG A 98 -3.90 2.99 19.72
CA ARG A 98 -5.35 3.25 19.75
C ARG A 98 -5.96 2.73 18.44
N PHE A 99 -6.68 1.64 18.55
CA PHE A 99 -7.48 1.11 17.45
C PHE A 99 -8.93 1.53 17.64
N THR A 100 -9.57 1.95 16.57
CA THR A 100 -11.00 2.16 16.46
C THR A 100 -11.54 1.37 15.29
N ALA A 101 -12.81 0.96 15.32
CA ALA A 101 -13.48 0.32 14.19
C ALA A 101 -14.84 0.99 13.97
N THR A 102 -15.18 1.21 12.71
CA THR A 102 -16.46 1.82 12.34
C THR A 102 -16.90 1.39 10.94
N THR A 103 -18.21 1.45 10.69
CA THR A 103 -18.83 1.32 9.36
C THR A 103 -19.28 2.68 8.81
N ASP A 104 -19.19 3.75 9.61
CA ASP A 104 -19.54 5.11 9.19
C ASP A 104 -18.34 5.78 8.47
N PRO A 105 -18.45 6.11 7.17
CA PRO A 105 -17.40 6.77 6.43
C PRO A 105 -17.04 8.16 6.99
N LYS A 106 -18.00 8.89 7.56
CA LYS A 106 -17.73 10.18 8.18
C LYS A 106 -16.80 10.01 9.39
N GLU A 107 -17.09 9.07 10.27
CA GLU A 107 -16.25 8.77 11.42
C GLU A 107 -14.86 8.26 10.98
N ALA A 108 -14.83 7.34 9.99
CA ALA A 108 -13.59 6.77 9.48
C ALA A 108 -12.66 7.83 8.91
N PHE A 109 -13.15 8.66 7.97
CA PHE A 109 -12.31 9.55 7.18
C PHE A 109 -12.07 10.92 7.80
N THR A 110 -12.94 11.42 8.71
CA THR A 110 -12.69 12.71 9.37
C THR A 110 -11.34 12.69 10.10
N GLY A 111 -10.46 13.63 9.72
CA GLY A 111 -9.12 13.77 10.29
C GLY A 111 -8.09 12.76 9.78
N ALA A 112 -8.44 11.89 8.83
CA ALA A 112 -7.49 10.97 8.20
C ALA A 112 -6.41 11.72 7.43
N LYS A 113 -5.15 11.30 7.63
CA LYS A 113 -4.00 11.82 6.86
C LYS A 113 -3.38 10.75 5.97
N TYR A 114 -3.56 9.48 6.29
CA TYR A 114 -3.12 8.35 5.48
C TYR A 114 -4.24 7.34 5.35
N ILE A 115 -4.39 6.78 4.15
CA ILE A 115 -5.39 5.76 3.84
C ILE A 115 -4.73 4.62 3.07
N ILE A 116 -4.96 3.38 3.50
CA ILE A 116 -4.66 2.18 2.70
C ILE A 116 -5.97 1.46 2.45
N SER A 117 -6.27 1.17 1.18
CA SER A 117 -7.51 0.49 0.83
C SER A 117 -7.27 -0.87 0.15
N SER A 118 -7.75 -1.92 0.80
CA SER A 118 -7.95 -3.26 0.24
C SER A 118 -9.44 -3.62 0.07
N GLY A 119 -10.31 -2.63 0.13
CA GLY A 119 -11.76 -2.76 0.25
C GLY A 119 -12.52 -3.19 -1.02
N GLY A 120 -11.87 -3.84 -1.98
CA GLY A 120 -12.53 -4.37 -3.17
C GLY A 120 -13.24 -5.70 -2.91
N ALA A 121 -14.23 -6.01 -3.75
CA ALA A 121 -14.90 -7.29 -3.75
C ALA A 121 -14.05 -8.36 -4.46
N PRO A 122 -13.92 -9.58 -3.91
CA PRO A 122 -13.28 -10.68 -4.62
C PRO A 122 -14.16 -11.18 -5.76
N ARG A 123 -13.53 -11.75 -6.80
CA ARG A 123 -14.26 -12.41 -7.88
C ARG A 123 -15.06 -13.60 -7.32
N LYS A 124 -16.35 -13.62 -7.58
CA LYS A 124 -17.25 -14.73 -7.25
C LYS A 124 -17.39 -15.66 -8.46
N GLU A 125 -17.83 -16.90 -8.20
CA GLU A 125 -18.18 -17.85 -9.25
C GLU A 125 -19.30 -17.27 -10.14
N GLY A 126 -19.14 -17.40 -11.45
CA GLY A 126 -20.06 -16.85 -12.45
C GLY A 126 -19.83 -15.38 -12.82
N MET A 127 -19.00 -14.63 -12.10
CA MET A 127 -18.68 -13.24 -12.46
C MET A 127 -17.71 -13.19 -13.64
N THR A 128 -18.01 -12.31 -14.60
CA THR A 128 -17.08 -11.98 -15.70
C THR A 128 -15.95 -11.07 -15.20
N ARG A 129 -14.89 -10.87 -15.99
CA ARG A 129 -13.85 -9.88 -15.69
C ARG A 129 -14.41 -8.46 -15.70
N GLU A 130 -15.39 -8.18 -16.57
CA GLU A 130 -16.05 -6.87 -16.68
C GLU A 130 -16.93 -6.57 -15.46
N ASP A 131 -17.69 -7.56 -14.95
CA ASP A 131 -18.47 -7.41 -13.71
C ASP A 131 -17.59 -7.06 -12.51
N LEU A 132 -16.43 -7.72 -12.40
CA LEU A 132 -15.46 -7.44 -11.34
C LEU A 132 -14.87 -6.04 -11.49
N LEU A 133 -14.49 -5.65 -12.70
CA LEU A 133 -13.99 -4.33 -13.03
C LEU A 133 -15.01 -3.26 -12.65
N LYS A 134 -16.26 -3.41 -13.10
CA LYS A 134 -17.37 -2.50 -12.81
C LYS A 134 -17.56 -2.36 -11.31
N GLY A 135 -17.79 -3.45 -10.59
CA GLY A 135 -18.09 -3.42 -9.16
C GLY A 135 -16.95 -2.81 -8.33
N ASN A 136 -15.70 -3.14 -8.62
CA ASN A 136 -14.57 -2.59 -7.89
C ASN A 136 -14.31 -1.11 -8.22
N CYS A 137 -14.58 -0.66 -9.44
CA CYS A 137 -14.50 0.76 -9.77
C CYS A 137 -15.65 1.57 -9.16
N GLU A 138 -16.86 1.02 -8.99
CA GLU A 138 -17.95 1.66 -8.24
C GLU A 138 -17.58 1.81 -6.75
N ILE A 139 -16.95 0.80 -6.15
CA ILE A 139 -16.39 0.89 -4.79
C ILE A 139 -15.30 1.97 -4.71
N ALA A 140 -14.42 2.04 -5.71
CA ALA A 140 -13.37 3.06 -5.80
C ALA A 140 -13.95 4.48 -5.94
N ALA A 141 -15.01 4.66 -6.74
CA ALA A 141 -15.72 5.93 -6.87
C ALA A 141 -16.30 6.38 -5.51
N THR A 142 -16.99 5.47 -4.82
CA THR A 142 -17.54 5.73 -3.48
C THR A 142 -16.42 6.12 -2.48
N LEU A 143 -15.29 5.42 -2.51
CA LEU A 143 -14.12 5.76 -1.68
C LEU A 143 -13.61 7.16 -2.01
N GLY A 144 -13.46 7.50 -3.29
CA GLY A 144 -13.05 8.82 -3.76
C GLY A 144 -13.99 9.93 -3.27
N ASP A 145 -15.30 9.73 -3.40
CA ASP A 145 -16.32 10.69 -2.95
C ASP A 145 -16.28 10.89 -1.42
N ASN A 146 -16.08 9.81 -0.65
CA ASN A 146 -15.91 9.90 0.80
C ASN A 146 -14.65 10.67 1.18
N ILE A 147 -13.52 10.45 0.49
CA ILE A 147 -12.28 11.20 0.69
C ILE A 147 -12.51 12.69 0.41
N ARG A 148 -13.11 13.03 -0.72
CA ARG A 148 -13.46 14.41 -1.07
C ARG A 148 -14.27 15.09 0.02
N LYS A 149 -15.27 14.38 0.53
CA LYS A 149 -16.23 14.93 1.49
C LYS A 149 -15.67 15.08 2.89
N TYR A 150 -14.90 14.12 3.37
CA TYR A 150 -14.56 14.01 4.79
C TYR A 150 -13.08 14.24 5.11
N CYS A 151 -12.16 14.04 4.14
CA CYS A 151 -10.72 14.25 4.35
C CYS A 151 -9.98 14.79 3.11
N PRO A 152 -10.39 15.94 2.53
CA PRO A 152 -9.74 16.50 1.34
C PRO A 152 -8.26 16.84 1.58
N GLU A 153 -7.85 16.96 2.83
CA GLU A 153 -6.47 17.24 3.26
C GLU A 153 -5.66 15.98 3.55
N VAL A 154 -6.11 14.80 3.09
CA VAL A 154 -5.34 13.55 3.21
C VAL A 154 -3.99 13.72 2.51
N LYS A 155 -2.92 13.23 3.16
CA LYS A 155 -1.55 13.35 2.63
C LYS A 155 -1.24 12.28 1.61
N HIS A 156 -1.70 11.04 1.86
CA HIS A 156 -1.49 9.95 0.91
C HIS A 156 -2.58 8.88 0.99
N VAL A 157 -2.98 8.38 -0.18
CA VAL A 157 -3.93 7.28 -0.36
C VAL A 157 -3.26 6.17 -1.17
N PHE A 158 -3.24 4.95 -0.64
CA PHE A 158 -2.64 3.79 -1.28
C PHE A 158 -3.70 2.73 -1.59
N ILE A 159 -3.86 2.39 -2.86
CA ILE A 159 -4.89 1.49 -3.38
C ILE A 159 -4.28 0.13 -3.74
N ILE A 160 -4.91 -0.97 -3.28
CA ILE A 160 -4.38 -2.32 -3.53
C ILE A 160 -5.40 -3.32 -4.08
N PHE A 161 -6.68 -2.96 -4.16
CA PHE A 161 -7.70 -3.88 -4.68
C PHE A 161 -7.80 -3.81 -6.20
N ASN A 162 -7.93 -4.99 -6.81
CA ASN A 162 -7.84 -5.16 -8.25
C ASN A 162 -9.12 -4.76 -9.02
N PRO A 163 -8.95 -4.23 -10.23
CA PRO A 163 -7.70 -3.90 -10.93
C PRO A 163 -7.07 -2.61 -10.37
N ALA A 164 -5.94 -2.73 -9.67
CA ALA A 164 -5.39 -1.66 -8.81
C ALA A 164 -5.13 -0.34 -9.56
N ASP A 165 -4.70 -0.41 -10.81
CA ASP A 165 -4.40 0.79 -11.61
C ASP A 165 -5.68 1.56 -11.96
N VAL A 166 -6.74 0.87 -12.36
CA VAL A 166 -8.00 1.51 -12.76
C VAL A 166 -8.81 1.97 -11.55
N THR A 167 -8.77 1.22 -10.45
CA THR A 167 -9.41 1.62 -9.19
C THR A 167 -8.70 2.83 -8.58
N ALA A 168 -7.37 2.90 -8.65
CA ALA A 168 -6.62 4.09 -8.20
C ALA A 168 -6.91 5.33 -9.08
N LEU A 169 -7.02 5.14 -10.41
CA LEU A 169 -7.44 6.21 -11.32
C LEU A 169 -8.84 6.73 -10.95
N THR A 170 -9.77 5.82 -10.68
CA THR A 170 -11.14 6.15 -10.28
C THR A 170 -11.15 6.94 -8.96
N VAL A 171 -10.41 6.47 -7.95
CA VAL A 171 -10.24 7.20 -6.67
C VAL A 171 -9.66 8.59 -6.92
N LEU A 172 -8.64 8.72 -7.76
CA LEU A 172 -8.01 10.00 -8.05
C LEU A 172 -9.01 11.00 -8.65
N ILE A 173 -9.81 10.56 -9.64
CA ILE A 173 -10.80 11.42 -10.30
C ILE A 173 -11.88 11.85 -9.31
N HIS A 174 -12.47 10.89 -8.57
CA HIS A 174 -13.57 11.15 -7.64
C HIS A 174 -13.14 11.94 -6.40
N SER A 175 -11.95 11.70 -5.87
CA SER A 175 -11.47 12.37 -4.66
C SER A 175 -11.11 13.84 -4.87
N GLY A 176 -10.75 14.25 -6.08
CA GLY A 176 -10.26 15.59 -6.35
C GLY A 176 -8.88 15.87 -5.78
N LEU A 177 -8.14 14.84 -5.37
CA LEU A 177 -6.79 14.97 -4.84
C LEU A 177 -5.77 15.31 -5.93
N ARG A 178 -4.64 15.88 -5.51
CA ARG A 178 -3.46 16.00 -6.40
C ARG A 178 -2.97 14.60 -6.79
N PRO A 179 -2.54 14.37 -8.05
CA PRO A 179 -2.04 13.08 -8.50
C PRO A 179 -0.94 12.48 -7.61
N CYS A 180 -0.04 13.31 -7.09
CA CYS A 180 1.03 12.86 -6.20
C CYS A 180 0.56 12.33 -4.83
N ARG A 181 -0.72 12.49 -4.49
CA ARG A 181 -1.29 11.98 -3.21
C ARG A 181 -1.98 10.61 -3.34
N VAL A 182 -2.03 10.05 -4.54
CA VAL A 182 -2.64 8.73 -4.78
C VAL A 182 -1.63 7.81 -5.45
N SER A 183 -1.52 6.59 -4.95
CA SER A 183 -0.68 5.55 -5.54
C SER A 183 -1.32 4.18 -5.42
N SER A 184 -0.84 3.20 -6.20
CA SER A 184 -1.30 1.81 -6.15
C SER A 184 -0.16 0.83 -5.97
N LEU A 185 -0.51 -0.40 -5.54
CA LEU A 185 0.45 -1.46 -5.31
C LEU A 185 0.91 -2.09 -6.64
N ALA A 186 2.18 -1.86 -7.00
CA ALA A 186 2.87 -2.56 -8.07
C ALA A 186 4.16 -3.25 -7.59
N ALA A 187 4.69 -2.84 -6.44
CA ALA A 187 5.93 -3.34 -5.85
C ALA A 187 6.02 -4.87 -5.78
N LEU A 188 4.86 -5.53 -5.57
CA LEU A 188 4.78 -6.99 -5.44
C LEU A 188 5.32 -7.73 -6.66
N ASP A 189 5.13 -7.19 -7.85
CA ASP A 189 5.59 -7.81 -9.08
C ASP A 189 7.11 -7.72 -9.22
N SER A 190 7.71 -6.59 -8.87
CA SER A 190 9.16 -6.43 -8.82
C SER A 190 9.81 -7.33 -7.76
N THR A 191 9.17 -7.49 -6.57
CA THR A 191 9.70 -8.42 -5.55
C THR A 191 9.63 -9.89 -5.99
N ARG A 192 8.65 -10.26 -6.83
CA ARG A 192 8.59 -11.59 -7.47
C ARG A 192 9.76 -11.79 -8.43
N LEU A 193 10.03 -10.82 -9.30
CA LEU A 193 11.17 -10.85 -10.21
C LEU A 193 12.48 -11.00 -9.46
N GLN A 194 12.70 -10.16 -8.45
CA GLN A 194 13.90 -10.22 -7.60
C GLN A 194 14.03 -11.58 -6.90
N THR A 195 12.92 -12.16 -6.43
CA THR A 195 12.93 -13.50 -5.81
C THR A 195 13.30 -14.59 -6.82
N ASN A 196 12.79 -14.52 -8.06
CA ASN A 196 13.09 -15.50 -9.09
C ASN A 196 14.56 -15.42 -9.52
N LEU A 197 15.11 -14.21 -9.71
CA LEU A 197 16.53 -14.01 -9.98
C LEU A 197 17.40 -14.45 -8.80
N ALA A 198 17.01 -14.14 -7.56
CA ALA A 198 17.75 -14.58 -6.38
C ALA A 198 17.84 -16.12 -6.28
N LYS A 199 16.75 -16.82 -6.59
CA LYS A 199 16.73 -18.29 -6.65
C LYS A 199 17.62 -18.83 -7.76
N GLU A 200 17.59 -18.21 -8.92
CA GLU A 200 18.41 -18.61 -10.07
C GLU A 200 19.89 -18.58 -9.78
N PHE A 201 20.33 -17.52 -9.10
CA PHE A 201 21.76 -17.31 -8.78
C PHE A 201 22.16 -17.79 -7.38
N GLY A 202 21.26 -18.36 -6.59
CA GLY A 202 21.54 -18.85 -5.25
C GLY A 202 21.95 -17.77 -4.25
N VAL A 203 21.40 -16.53 -4.40
CA VAL A 203 21.71 -15.36 -3.55
C VAL A 203 20.48 -14.92 -2.77
N ARG A 204 20.62 -13.92 -1.89
CA ARG A 204 19.47 -13.30 -1.22
C ARG A 204 18.73 -12.36 -2.16
N GLN A 205 17.44 -12.17 -1.96
CA GLN A 205 16.65 -11.19 -2.72
C GLN A 205 17.23 -9.77 -2.64
N SER A 206 17.80 -9.39 -1.50
CA SER A 206 18.46 -8.10 -1.31
C SER A 206 19.73 -7.90 -2.14
N ASP A 207 20.29 -8.96 -2.68
CA ASP A 207 21.50 -8.93 -3.51
C ASP A 207 21.16 -8.75 -5.00
N VAL A 208 19.85 -8.69 -5.33
CA VAL A 208 19.32 -8.41 -6.67
C VAL A 208 18.88 -6.96 -6.74
N GLU A 209 19.53 -6.19 -7.61
CA GLU A 209 19.25 -4.76 -7.80
C GLU A 209 18.80 -4.48 -9.22
N ASN A 210 18.11 -3.38 -9.45
CA ASN A 210 17.66 -2.89 -10.76
C ASN A 210 16.81 -3.89 -11.57
N ALA A 211 16.16 -4.84 -10.87
CA ALA A 211 15.21 -5.79 -11.46
C ALA A 211 13.80 -5.33 -11.08
N TYR A 212 13.06 -4.78 -12.04
CA TYR A 212 11.78 -4.12 -11.77
C TYR A 212 10.71 -4.54 -12.79
N THR A 213 9.46 -4.27 -12.44
CA THR A 213 8.30 -4.39 -13.32
C THR A 213 7.59 -3.05 -13.41
N TYR A 214 7.17 -2.68 -14.60
CA TYR A 214 6.46 -1.44 -14.86
C TYR A 214 5.16 -1.68 -15.63
N GLY A 215 4.38 -0.63 -15.85
CA GLY A 215 3.10 -0.75 -16.55
C GLY A 215 1.94 -1.15 -15.66
N GLY A 216 0.99 -1.93 -16.17
CA GLY A 216 -0.16 -2.43 -15.41
C GLY A 216 0.21 -3.56 -14.46
N HIS A 217 -0.44 -3.60 -13.29
CA HIS A 217 -0.30 -4.69 -12.34
C HIS A 217 -0.95 -5.98 -12.87
N GLY A 218 -0.29 -7.13 -12.70
CA GLY A 218 -0.78 -8.45 -13.08
C GLY A 218 -0.24 -8.94 -14.44
N GLU A 219 -1.08 -9.58 -15.24
CA GLU A 219 -0.65 -10.26 -16.47
C GLU A 219 -0.09 -9.30 -17.54
N SER A 220 -0.43 -8.01 -17.47
CA SER A 220 0.02 -6.99 -18.42
C SER A 220 1.29 -6.26 -18.01
N MET A 221 1.97 -6.69 -16.93
CA MET A 221 3.21 -6.05 -16.49
C MET A 221 4.33 -6.17 -17.53
N ALA A 222 5.14 -5.12 -17.65
CA ALA A 222 6.39 -5.16 -18.40
C ALA A 222 7.55 -5.47 -17.45
N VAL A 223 8.32 -6.51 -17.76
CA VAL A 223 9.42 -7.00 -16.91
C VAL A 223 10.75 -6.45 -17.43
N PHE A 224 11.45 -5.68 -16.59
CA PHE A 224 12.71 -5.03 -16.91
C PHE A 224 13.85 -5.71 -16.17
N MET A 225 14.72 -6.37 -16.93
CA MET A 225 15.90 -7.11 -16.45
C MET A 225 17.20 -6.65 -17.09
N SER A 226 17.16 -5.84 -18.16
CA SER A 226 18.36 -5.48 -18.91
C SER A 226 19.43 -4.75 -18.08
N HIS A 227 19.00 -4.03 -17.04
CA HIS A 227 19.88 -3.32 -16.09
C HIS A 227 20.02 -4.04 -14.74
N ALA A 228 19.44 -5.25 -14.60
CA ALA A 228 19.52 -5.98 -13.34
C ALA A 228 20.95 -6.41 -13.01
N THR A 229 21.27 -6.32 -11.73
CA THR A 229 22.57 -6.76 -11.19
C THR A 229 22.39 -7.75 -10.04
N ILE A 230 23.37 -8.64 -9.89
CA ILE A 230 23.50 -9.56 -8.76
C ILE A 230 24.79 -9.21 -8.03
N CYS A 231 24.70 -8.75 -6.80
CA CYS A 231 25.86 -8.24 -6.03
C CYS A 231 26.69 -7.22 -6.85
N GLY A 232 26.02 -6.32 -7.58
CA GLY A 232 26.63 -5.31 -8.44
C GLY A 232 27.12 -5.80 -9.82
N THR A 233 27.08 -7.12 -10.11
CA THR A 233 27.46 -7.68 -11.40
C THR A 233 26.25 -7.74 -12.35
N PRO A 234 26.32 -7.16 -13.57
CA PRO A 234 25.21 -7.21 -14.53
C PRO A 234 24.84 -8.66 -14.92
N ILE A 235 23.56 -9.02 -14.88
CA ILE A 235 23.11 -10.37 -15.23
C ILE A 235 23.45 -10.74 -16.68
N ALA A 236 23.53 -9.77 -17.57
CA ALA A 236 23.95 -9.95 -18.95
C ALA A 236 25.35 -10.59 -19.10
N SER A 237 26.23 -10.39 -18.11
CA SER A 237 27.58 -10.96 -18.07
C SER A 237 27.65 -12.31 -17.35
N MET A 238 26.55 -12.78 -16.75
CA MET A 238 26.54 -14.00 -15.92
C MET A 238 26.14 -15.26 -16.68
N GLY A 239 26.03 -15.19 -17.99
CA GLY A 239 25.83 -16.36 -18.87
C GLY A 239 24.41 -16.95 -18.86
N LEU A 240 23.39 -16.17 -18.40
CA LEU A 240 22.00 -16.61 -18.45
C LEU A 240 21.52 -16.71 -19.90
N SER A 241 20.96 -17.85 -20.29
CA SER A 241 20.44 -18.01 -21.65
C SER A 241 19.18 -17.19 -21.88
N LYS A 242 18.90 -16.84 -23.14
CA LYS A 242 17.67 -16.11 -23.49
C LYS A 242 16.41 -16.88 -23.10
N GLU A 243 16.40 -18.19 -23.28
CA GLU A 243 15.30 -19.07 -22.94
C GLU A 243 15.05 -19.05 -21.41
N ARG A 244 16.13 -19.02 -20.62
CA ARG A 244 16.01 -18.95 -19.16
C ARG A 244 15.53 -17.56 -18.69
N MET A 245 16.00 -16.48 -19.33
CA MET A 245 15.50 -15.12 -19.08
C MET A 245 14.00 -15.01 -19.36
N GLU A 246 13.55 -15.56 -20.49
CA GLU A 246 12.11 -15.59 -20.82
C GLU A 246 11.31 -16.44 -19.82
N ALA A 247 11.83 -17.58 -19.38
CA ALA A 247 11.19 -18.40 -18.36
C ALA A 247 11.03 -17.62 -17.04
N ILE A 248 12.06 -16.89 -16.58
CA ILE A 248 12.00 -16.05 -15.38
C ILE A 248 10.96 -14.93 -15.54
N LYS A 249 10.87 -14.32 -16.73
CA LYS A 249 9.83 -13.33 -17.05
C LYS A 249 8.45 -13.93 -16.88
N GLN A 250 8.19 -15.11 -17.46
CA GLN A 250 6.90 -15.80 -17.36
C GLN A 250 6.59 -16.26 -15.91
N GLU A 251 7.56 -16.79 -15.18
CA GLU A 251 7.41 -17.14 -13.77
C GLU A 251 7.02 -15.91 -12.91
N THR A 252 7.56 -14.74 -13.25
CA THR A 252 7.23 -13.48 -12.58
C THR A 252 5.79 -13.05 -12.83
N ILE A 253 5.38 -13.04 -14.12
CA ILE A 253 4.01 -12.69 -14.54
C ILE A 253 3.00 -13.64 -13.90
N GLN A 254 3.29 -14.94 -13.85
CA GLN A 254 2.40 -15.97 -13.30
C GLN A 254 2.51 -16.12 -11.77
N GLY A 255 3.36 -15.37 -11.09
CA GLY A 255 3.63 -15.54 -9.67
C GLY A 255 2.39 -15.43 -8.78
N GLY A 256 1.40 -14.62 -9.16
CA GLY A 256 0.11 -14.53 -8.48
C GLY A 256 -0.72 -15.81 -8.63
N ALA A 257 -0.83 -16.32 -9.83
CA ALA A 257 -1.56 -17.56 -10.13
C ALA A 257 -0.93 -18.77 -9.42
N GLN A 258 0.40 -18.82 -9.34
CA GLN A 258 1.13 -19.87 -8.63
C GLN A 258 0.78 -19.88 -7.13
N ILE A 259 0.68 -18.71 -6.48
CA ILE A 259 0.28 -18.63 -5.08
C ILE A 259 -1.16 -19.12 -4.89
N ILE A 260 -2.08 -18.74 -5.79
CA ILE A 260 -3.46 -19.22 -5.75
C ILE A 260 -3.50 -20.74 -5.88
N LYS A 261 -2.73 -21.31 -6.81
CA LYS A 261 -2.64 -22.78 -7.00
C LYS A 261 -2.16 -23.51 -5.74
N LEU A 262 -1.16 -22.94 -5.04
CA LEU A 262 -0.56 -23.56 -3.86
C LEU A 262 -1.37 -23.35 -2.57
N ARG A 263 -2.07 -22.20 -2.44
CA ARG A 263 -2.74 -21.82 -1.18
C ARG A 263 -4.27 -21.82 -1.27
N GLY A 264 -4.85 -22.05 -2.45
CA GLY A 264 -6.29 -21.92 -2.69
C GLY A 264 -6.84 -20.49 -2.61
N ARG A 265 -5.94 -19.49 -2.50
CA ARG A 265 -6.30 -18.07 -2.36
C ARG A 265 -5.16 -17.15 -2.77
N SER A 266 -5.48 -15.88 -3.05
CA SER A 266 -4.50 -14.84 -3.40
C SER A 266 -3.52 -14.54 -2.26
N SER A 267 -2.43 -13.85 -2.59
CA SER A 267 -1.43 -13.34 -1.63
C SER A 267 -2.08 -12.47 -0.56
N ILE A 268 -1.59 -12.56 0.67
CA ILE A 268 -2.06 -11.78 1.83
C ILE A 268 -0.90 -10.99 2.44
N GLN A 269 0.15 -11.70 2.89
CA GLN A 269 1.24 -11.12 3.65
C GLN A 269 2.05 -10.12 2.84
N SER A 270 2.43 -10.48 1.61
CA SER A 270 3.26 -9.61 0.76
C SER A 270 2.55 -8.31 0.34
N PRO A 271 1.29 -8.32 -0.16
CA PRO A 271 0.61 -7.06 -0.44
C PRO A 271 0.37 -6.23 0.82
N ALA A 272 0.04 -6.84 1.96
CA ALA A 272 -0.13 -6.12 3.23
C ALA A 272 1.17 -5.44 3.67
N TYR A 273 2.29 -6.17 3.68
CA TYR A 273 3.59 -5.63 4.07
C TYR A 273 4.05 -4.49 3.16
N LEU A 274 4.02 -4.71 1.85
CA LEU A 274 4.48 -3.71 0.88
C LEU A 274 3.63 -2.44 0.90
N SER A 275 2.31 -2.56 1.11
CA SER A 275 1.42 -1.40 1.22
C SER A 275 1.72 -0.56 2.47
N VAL A 276 1.97 -1.21 3.60
CA VAL A 276 2.34 -0.51 4.84
C VAL A 276 3.72 0.13 4.70
N LYS A 277 4.68 -0.54 4.02
CA LYS A 277 6.00 0.04 3.71
C LYS A 277 5.91 1.25 2.78
N ALA A 278 4.97 1.27 1.83
CA ALA A 278 4.73 2.44 0.99
C ALA A 278 4.21 3.63 1.82
N ILE A 279 3.29 3.40 2.75
CA ILE A 279 2.84 4.46 3.67
C ILE A 279 3.96 4.89 4.62
N GLU A 280 4.79 3.97 5.10
CA GLU A 280 5.98 4.33 5.88
C GLU A 280 6.87 5.33 5.11
N ALA A 281 7.11 5.07 3.82
CA ALA A 281 7.86 5.98 2.95
C ALA A 281 7.15 7.32 2.74
N ALA A 282 5.83 7.34 2.59
CA ALA A 282 5.05 8.57 2.49
C ALA A 282 5.09 9.41 3.78
N ILE A 283 5.23 8.78 4.95
CA ILE A 283 5.37 9.47 6.24
C ILE A 283 6.79 10.02 6.42
N LYS A 284 7.81 9.18 6.21
CA LYS A 284 9.22 9.53 6.46
C LYS A 284 9.81 10.43 5.39
N GLY A 285 9.32 10.31 4.17
CA GLY A 285 10.01 10.80 2.97
C GLY A 285 11.24 9.96 2.61
N GLY A 286 11.65 10.00 1.33
CA GLY A 286 12.90 9.44 0.87
C GLY A 286 12.90 7.96 0.48
N ALA A 287 14.09 7.43 0.21
CA ALA A 287 14.38 6.19 -0.52
C ALA A 287 14.06 4.87 0.22
N GLN A 288 13.15 4.86 1.19
CA GLN A 288 12.85 3.67 2.00
C GLN A 288 11.89 2.67 1.32
N PHE A 289 11.41 3.01 0.14
CA PHE A 289 10.55 2.15 -0.68
C PHE A 289 11.13 2.09 -2.09
N PRO A 290 12.07 1.18 -2.37
CA PRO A 290 12.83 1.16 -3.62
C PRO A 290 12.09 0.55 -4.80
N TRP A 291 10.85 0.09 -4.59
CA TRP A 291 10.09 -0.59 -5.63
C TRP A 291 9.14 0.37 -6.37
N PRO A 292 8.87 0.10 -7.67
CA PRO A 292 7.87 0.82 -8.44
C PRO A 292 6.50 0.83 -7.76
N SER A 293 5.81 1.94 -7.88
CA SER A 293 4.39 2.06 -7.50
C SER A 293 3.58 2.53 -8.68
N GLY A 294 2.31 2.15 -8.72
CA GLY A 294 1.36 2.76 -9.63
C GLY A 294 1.16 4.23 -9.26
N THR A 295 1.20 5.08 -10.26
CA THR A 295 1.00 6.53 -10.17
C THR A 295 0.29 7.05 -11.40
N TYR A 296 -0.32 8.22 -11.29
CA TYR A 296 -0.93 8.88 -12.44
C TYR A 296 0.15 9.40 -13.39
N VAL A 297 0.08 8.94 -14.63
CA VAL A 297 1.03 9.29 -15.69
C VAL A 297 0.30 10.09 -16.76
N ASP A 298 0.84 11.26 -17.08
CA ASP A 298 0.34 12.13 -18.14
C ASP A 298 1.52 12.82 -18.84
N THR A 299 2.09 12.12 -19.81
CA THR A 299 3.19 12.54 -20.66
C THR A 299 2.76 12.59 -22.13
N HIS A 300 3.66 12.99 -23.02
CA HIS A 300 3.39 12.92 -24.46
C HIS A 300 3.20 11.49 -24.95
N GLU A 301 3.92 10.52 -24.37
CA GLU A 301 3.95 9.12 -24.81
C GLU A 301 2.91 8.25 -24.07
N TYR A 302 2.71 8.50 -22.78
CA TYR A 302 1.78 7.78 -21.91
C TYR A 302 0.87 8.81 -21.24
N SER A 303 -0.40 8.83 -21.58
CA SER A 303 -1.31 9.88 -21.10
C SER A 303 -2.56 9.33 -20.44
N HIS A 304 -2.95 10.01 -19.35
CA HIS A 304 -4.23 9.79 -18.68
C HIS A 304 -4.46 8.36 -18.19
N VAL A 305 -3.41 7.72 -17.67
CA VAL A 305 -3.48 6.39 -17.07
C VAL A 305 -2.84 6.38 -15.68
N PHE A 306 -3.18 5.37 -14.93
CA PHE A 306 -2.48 4.99 -13.71
C PHE A 306 -1.66 3.75 -14.04
N MET A 307 -0.35 3.77 -13.80
CA MET A 307 0.54 2.66 -14.12
C MET A 307 1.79 2.68 -13.23
N ALA A 308 2.40 1.51 -13.06
CA ALA A 308 3.67 1.38 -12.34
C ALA A 308 4.81 2.04 -13.12
N MET A 309 5.56 2.88 -12.42
CA MET A 309 6.73 3.60 -12.91
C MET A 309 7.86 3.55 -11.88
N PRO A 310 9.12 3.85 -12.26
CA PRO A 310 10.14 4.18 -11.27
C PRO A 310 9.65 5.35 -10.42
N THR A 311 9.54 5.13 -9.11
CA THR A 311 8.95 6.14 -8.21
C THR A 311 9.81 6.38 -6.99
N TYR A 312 9.66 7.58 -6.41
CA TYR A 312 10.06 7.88 -5.04
C TYR A 312 8.93 8.62 -4.34
N MET A 313 8.89 8.51 -3.01
CA MET A 313 7.93 9.20 -2.17
C MET A 313 8.63 10.17 -1.23
N ASP A 314 8.04 11.36 -1.04
CA ASP A 314 8.46 12.35 -0.07
C ASP A 314 7.27 13.02 0.61
N ALA A 315 7.50 14.06 1.42
CA ALA A 315 6.45 14.80 2.12
C ALA A 315 5.42 15.46 1.18
N THR A 316 5.73 15.64 -0.10
CA THR A 316 4.82 16.19 -1.11
C THR A 316 3.99 15.13 -1.81
N GLY A 317 4.38 13.86 -1.71
CA GLY A 317 3.71 12.70 -2.25
C GLY A 317 4.59 11.80 -3.10
N ILE A 318 3.99 11.10 -4.07
CA ILE A 318 4.68 10.22 -5.02
C ILE A 318 5.10 10.98 -6.27
N HIS A 319 6.31 10.72 -6.72
CA HIS A 319 6.91 11.25 -7.95
C HIS A 319 7.44 10.11 -8.79
N TYR A 320 7.50 10.30 -10.11
CA TYR A 320 8.00 9.27 -11.03
C TYR A 320 8.96 9.83 -12.07
N TYR A 321 9.77 8.94 -12.64
CA TYR A 321 10.55 9.18 -13.85
C TYR A 321 10.18 8.17 -14.92
N MET A 322 10.64 8.44 -16.15
CA MET A 322 10.50 7.48 -17.22
C MET A 322 11.48 6.33 -17.02
N PRO A 323 11.03 5.07 -17.15
CA PRO A 323 11.93 3.94 -17.07
C PRO A 323 12.86 3.89 -18.29
N GLU A 324 14.06 3.38 -18.07
CA GLU A 324 15.03 3.07 -19.11
C GLU A 324 15.11 1.55 -19.26
N GLY A 325 15.05 1.06 -20.50
CA GLY A 325 15.11 -0.36 -20.81
C GLY A 325 15.56 -0.59 -22.23
N ASN A 326 15.79 -1.84 -22.59
CA ASN A 326 16.07 -2.21 -23.96
C ASN A 326 14.81 -2.07 -24.85
N LYS A 327 14.97 -2.26 -26.17
CA LYS A 327 13.88 -2.06 -27.14
C LYS A 327 12.67 -2.98 -26.87
N GLU A 328 12.91 -4.20 -26.43
CA GLU A 328 11.86 -5.18 -26.12
C GLU A 328 11.09 -4.80 -24.86
N GLU A 329 11.80 -4.45 -23.79
CA GLU A 329 11.21 -3.99 -22.52
C GLU A 329 10.35 -2.73 -22.71
N MET A 330 10.82 -1.79 -23.53
CA MET A 330 10.05 -0.59 -23.87
C MET A 330 8.82 -0.90 -24.74
N ALA A 331 8.90 -1.90 -25.61
CA ALA A 331 7.74 -2.37 -26.38
C ALA A 331 6.69 -3.05 -25.47
N ASP A 332 7.13 -3.87 -24.52
CA ASP A 332 6.26 -4.48 -23.49
C ASP A 332 5.57 -3.41 -22.63
N LEU A 333 6.30 -2.36 -22.24
CA LEU A 333 5.73 -1.25 -21.51
C LEU A 333 4.64 -0.53 -22.33
N LYS A 334 4.86 -0.35 -23.62
CA LYS A 334 3.88 0.25 -24.51
C LYS A 334 2.63 -0.62 -24.67
N ALA A 335 2.81 -1.94 -24.78
CA ALA A 335 1.70 -2.89 -24.83
C ALA A 335 0.89 -2.86 -23.53
N SER A 336 1.58 -2.82 -22.39
CA SER A 336 0.98 -2.67 -21.06
C SER A 336 0.15 -1.38 -20.93
N TYR A 337 0.70 -0.26 -21.38
CA TYR A 337 -0.02 1.02 -21.42
C TYR A 337 -1.29 0.94 -22.29
N ASN A 338 -1.21 0.34 -23.48
CA ASN A 338 -2.37 0.20 -24.36
C ASN A 338 -3.50 -0.59 -23.68
N HIS A 339 -3.15 -1.66 -22.97
CA HIS A 339 -4.12 -2.42 -22.17
C HIS A 339 -4.79 -1.57 -21.07
N LEU A 340 -4.03 -0.74 -20.36
CA LEU A 340 -4.58 0.18 -19.37
C LEU A 340 -5.51 1.25 -19.99
N VAL A 341 -5.19 1.71 -21.20
CA VAL A 341 -6.09 2.60 -21.96
C VAL A 341 -7.41 1.89 -22.27
N GLU A 342 -7.38 0.63 -22.73
CA GLU A 342 -8.59 -0.15 -23.00
C GLU A 342 -9.46 -0.31 -21.73
N MET A 343 -8.84 -0.60 -20.59
CA MET A 343 -9.55 -0.69 -19.31
C MET A 343 -10.17 0.66 -18.90
N ARG A 344 -9.43 1.76 -19.08
CA ARG A 344 -9.94 3.11 -18.85
C ARG A 344 -11.15 3.42 -19.72
N GLU A 345 -11.07 3.16 -21.02
CA GLU A 345 -12.19 3.36 -21.95
C GLU A 345 -13.41 2.50 -21.57
N THR A 346 -13.17 1.30 -21.05
CA THR A 346 -14.26 0.43 -20.56
C THR A 346 -14.99 1.08 -19.40
N ILE A 347 -14.30 1.60 -18.37
CA ILE A 347 -14.96 2.24 -17.23
C ILE A 347 -15.59 3.59 -17.58
N ILE A 348 -15.11 4.30 -18.60
CA ILE A 348 -15.78 5.47 -19.19
C ILE A 348 -17.11 5.03 -19.83
N LYS A 349 -17.11 4.01 -20.69
CA LYS A 349 -18.33 3.46 -21.30
C LYS A 349 -19.36 2.97 -20.28
N LEU A 350 -18.91 2.43 -19.16
CA LEU A 350 -19.76 2.02 -18.05
C LEU A 350 -20.28 3.19 -17.23
N GLY A 351 -19.89 4.43 -17.52
CA GLY A 351 -20.33 5.64 -16.83
C GLY A 351 -19.78 5.80 -15.41
N ILE A 352 -18.71 5.07 -15.04
CA ILE A 352 -18.10 5.14 -13.70
C ILE A 352 -17.26 6.40 -13.57
N ILE A 353 -16.51 6.74 -14.61
CA ILE A 353 -15.78 8.00 -14.73
C ILE A 353 -16.22 8.72 -16.01
N PRO A 354 -16.21 10.06 -16.03
CA PRO A 354 -16.54 10.80 -17.25
C PRO A 354 -15.48 10.63 -18.33
N PRO A 355 -15.76 11.05 -19.58
CA PRO A 355 -14.74 11.19 -20.62
C PRO A 355 -13.55 12.03 -20.16
N VAL A 356 -12.35 11.74 -20.70
CA VAL A 356 -11.08 12.35 -20.26
C VAL A 356 -11.14 13.90 -20.27
N GLU A 357 -11.82 14.48 -21.26
CA GLU A 357 -11.96 15.93 -21.42
C GLU A 357 -12.73 16.58 -20.26
N GLU A 358 -13.52 15.79 -19.53
CA GLU A 358 -14.36 16.25 -18.43
C GLU A 358 -13.74 16.02 -17.04
N TRP A 359 -12.61 15.29 -16.94
CA TRP A 359 -12.01 14.98 -15.64
C TRP A 359 -11.70 16.21 -14.81
N HIS A 360 -11.32 17.30 -15.44
CA HIS A 360 -11.05 18.57 -14.76
C HIS A 360 -12.26 19.14 -13.99
N LYS A 361 -13.50 18.77 -14.38
CA LYS A 361 -14.73 19.17 -13.67
C LYS A 361 -14.84 18.47 -12.33
N MET A 362 -14.33 17.22 -12.24
CA MET A 362 -14.30 16.43 -11.01
C MET A 362 -13.01 16.64 -10.22
N ASN A 363 -11.88 16.70 -10.91
CA ASN A 363 -10.58 16.90 -10.29
C ASN A 363 -9.80 18.02 -11.02
N PRO A 364 -9.69 19.21 -10.45
CA PRO A 364 -9.06 20.35 -11.11
C PRO A 364 -7.56 20.18 -11.37
N TYR A 365 -6.91 19.19 -10.74
CA TYR A 365 -5.50 18.86 -10.99
C TYR A 365 -5.28 17.99 -12.23
N LEU A 366 -6.35 17.44 -12.83
CA LEU A 366 -6.33 16.62 -14.05
C LEU A 366 -6.66 17.45 -15.29
N TRP A 367 -6.24 18.70 -15.33
CA TRP A 367 -6.45 19.57 -16.47
C TRP A 367 -5.70 19.04 -17.70
N ASN A 368 -6.44 18.83 -18.79
CA ASN A 368 -5.83 18.44 -20.07
C ASN A 368 -5.01 19.61 -20.64
N ARG A 369 -3.69 19.53 -20.59
CA ARG A 369 -2.76 20.54 -21.09
C ARG A 369 -2.87 20.78 -22.61
N ARG A 370 -3.55 19.88 -23.33
CA ARG A 370 -3.78 19.98 -24.80
C ARG A 370 -4.96 20.89 -25.17
N LEU A 371 -5.85 21.19 -24.23
CA LEU A 371 -6.91 22.18 -24.43
C LEU A 371 -6.34 23.58 -24.17
N PRO A 372 -6.62 24.58 -25.07
CA PRO A 372 -6.23 25.96 -24.82
C PRO A 372 -6.85 26.41 -23.49
N ARG A 373 -6.03 26.97 -22.59
CA ARG A 373 -6.51 27.54 -21.34
C ARG A 373 -7.62 28.54 -21.65
N MET A 374 -8.85 28.18 -21.33
CA MET A 374 -9.92 29.14 -21.34
C MET A 374 -9.56 30.26 -20.33
N LYS A 375 -9.46 31.51 -20.83
CA LYS A 375 -9.28 32.64 -19.93
C LYS A 375 -10.49 32.69 -19.02
N PRO A 376 -10.32 32.91 -17.69
CA PRO A 376 -11.46 33.15 -16.85
C PRO A 376 -12.24 34.31 -17.43
N GLU A 377 -13.54 34.13 -17.62
CA GLU A 377 -14.43 35.23 -17.95
C GLU A 377 -14.31 36.31 -16.85
N LYS A 378 -14.11 37.54 -17.25
CA LYS A 378 -13.93 38.71 -16.37
C LYS A 378 -15.21 39.01 -15.59
#